data_591f3f31a18aa0b0571c14d5b6bff2d2
#
_entry.id   591f3f31a18aa0b0571c14d5b6bff2d2
#
_cell.length_a   1.000
_cell.length_b   1.000
_cell.length_c   1.000
_cell.angle_alpha   90.00
_cell.angle_beta   90.00
_cell.angle_gamma   90.00
#
_symmetry.space_group_name_H-M   'P 1'
#
loop_
_entity.id
_entity.type
_entity.pdbx_description
1 polymer ?
#
loop_
_entity_poly.entity_id
_entity_poly.type
_entity_poly.pdbx_seq_one_letter_code
_entity_poly.pdbx_strand_id
1 'polypeptide(L)'
;MKKNRSKFISVFAVFLAVLCVMSFGTIHADEKKPIPEAENVKVTQLYNGVTLTSFDVPQSSSYTLNKFKIVEFNPKQSDLYVDVTNMAEYSNKLRTVMQTVKDFNSNNGEGKTALAAVNGDLWMVSYAHARVEGSGTTYGGFSDAVVTKSLTVPRGFNMYNGEIITTAHMNQETPFEGAFQSFGFGADNTPYLGQPVVTIKTINLTKDTSKAVNGINRLPANNALVMYTDKGVLSNYSLSDAYEVVIDCDYDYVVKHDAEIKGKVTAICKEGDADPEMKPNRIILTARGSAEKRINEYEIGDEVQITIKVKDSFGNNEAWQSEVKNAVGGHMVFAKNGKYIDLGSASYYPSTIIAETNSGNVMLIQNDGRQSGYSLGLRHNDCDKFAKELDLKNAFIVDGGGSSTMVALADSGYELVNRPCDKDSNGNYGAARTVVNSVILSYGKDRNAPQDAPADPSATQAPSSDATQTPSSDITQAPENNNGKNNNKPGKGWTIALIVGSVVAFALAVFLAIRAANKKFGKD
;
A
#
# COMPACT_ATOMS: atom_id res chain seq x y z
N MET A 1 6.63 9.46 -67.69
CA MET A 1 7.45 8.81 -66.66
C MET A 1 7.31 9.35 -65.23
N LYS A 2 6.61 10.43 -64.94
CA LYS A 2 6.41 10.98 -63.56
C LYS A 2 5.25 10.34 -62.75
N LYS A 3 4.28 9.70 -63.43
CA LYS A 3 3.07 9.16 -62.79
C LYS A 3 3.28 7.75 -62.13
N ASN A 4 4.32 7.03 -62.50
CA ASN A 4 4.60 5.70 -61.93
C ASN A 4 5.53 5.70 -60.69
N ARG A 5 6.27 6.81 -60.45
CA ARG A 5 7.12 6.92 -59.22
C ARG A 5 6.32 7.13 -57.96
N SER A 6 5.19 7.85 -58.02
CA SER A 6 4.34 8.10 -56.84
C SER A 6 3.63 6.82 -56.32
N LYS A 7 3.24 5.95 -57.24
CA LYS A 7 2.61 4.65 -56.88
C LYS A 7 3.58 3.66 -56.30
N PHE A 8 4.86 3.69 -56.73
CA PHE A 8 5.91 2.82 -56.18
C PHE A 8 6.31 3.24 -54.75
N ILE A 9 6.37 4.55 -54.47
CA ILE A 9 6.68 5.08 -53.14
C ILE A 9 5.54 4.79 -52.15
N SER A 10 4.28 4.86 -52.56
CA SER A 10 3.14 4.52 -51.70
C SER A 10 3.06 3.03 -51.36
N VAL A 11 3.41 2.15 -52.30
CA VAL A 11 3.43 0.69 -52.08
C VAL A 11 4.61 0.32 -51.17
N PHE A 12 5.75 0.97 -51.32
CA PHE A 12 6.92 0.73 -50.47
C PHE A 12 6.71 1.25 -49.04
N ALA A 13 6.04 2.40 -48.86
CA ALA A 13 5.69 2.93 -47.54
C ALA A 13 4.66 2.05 -46.81
N VAL A 14 3.68 1.49 -47.52
CA VAL A 14 2.73 0.52 -46.96
C VAL A 14 3.41 -0.81 -46.61
N PHE A 15 4.41 -1.25 -47.42
CA PHE A 15 5.16 -2.48 -47.15
C PHE A 15 6.11 -2.28 -45.93
N LEU A 16 6.71 -1.10 -45.77
CA LEU A 16 7.49 -0.75 -44.58
C LEU A 16 6.62 -0.65 -43.32
N ALA A 17 5.42 -0.09 -43.40
CA ALA A 17 4.47 -0.01 -42.30
C ALA A 17 3.93 -1.39 -41.90
N VAL A 18 3.70 -2.30 -42.85
CA VAL A 18 3.29 -3.69 -42.60
C VAL A 18 4.46 -4.49 -42.01
N LEU A 19 5.72 -4.25 -42.44
CA LEU A 19 6.90 -4.85 -41.81
C LEU A 19 7.16 -4.33 -40.38
N CYS A 20 6.87 -3.06 -40.08
CA CYS A 20 6.90 -2.54 -38.73
C CYS A 20 5.81 -3.12 -37.82
N VAL A 21 4.63 -3.48 -38.38
CA VAL A 21 3.54 -4.14 -37.60
C VAL A 21 3.76 -5.64 -37.46
N MET A 22 4.50 -6.29 -38.39
CA MET A 22 4.84 -7.71 -38.29
C MET A 22 6.14 -8.00 -37.52
N SER A 23 6.90 -6.98 -37.13
CA SER A 23 8.09 -7.17 -36.28
C SER A 23 7.81 -7.10 -34.77
N PHE A 24 6.54 -7.08 -34.37
CA PHE A 24 6.13 -7.56 -33.04
C PHE A 24 5.97 -9.09 -33.03
N GLY A 25 6.80 -9.77 -33.77
CA GLY A 25 7.08 -11.19 -33.51
C GLY A 25 7.77 -11.24 -32.15
N THR A 26 7.24 -12.04 -31.27
CA THR A 26 7.85 -12.46 -30.02
C THR A 26 9.37 -12.62 -30.22
N ILE A 27 10.12 -11.59 -29.89
CA ILE A 27 11.52 -11.76 -29.54
C ILE A 27 11.45 -12.56 -28.24
N HIS A 28 11.61 -13.88 -28.35
CA HIS A 28 12.16 -14.66 -27.26
C HIS A 28 13.61 -14.21 -27.15
N ALA A 29 13.87 -13.03 -26.61
CA ALA A 29 15.08 -12.81 -25.88
C ALA A 29 15.06 -13.90 -24.80
N ASP A 30 16.14 -14.63 -24.62
CA ASP A 30 16.34 -15.46 -23.42
C ASP A 30 16.02 -14.56 -22.24
N GLU A 31 14.80 -14.69 -21.69
CA GLU A 31 14.37 -13.87 -20.57
C GLU A 31 15.35 -14.18 -19.45
N LYS A 32 16.15 -13.18 -19.08
CA LYS A 32 17.11 -13.31 -18.00
C LYS A 32 16.38 -13.85 -16.78
N LYS A 33 16.69 -15.08 -16.40
CA LYS A 33 16.08 -15.72 -15.23
C LYS A 33 16.32 -14.85 -13.99
N PRO A 34 15.28 -14.59 -13.17
CA PRO A 34 15.45 -13.82 -11.94
C PRO A 34 16.49 -14.44 -11.01
N ILE A 35 16.46 -15.76 -10.88
CA ILE A 35 17.45 -16.57 -10.17
C ILE A 35 17.79 -17.81 -11.02
N PRO A 36 18.95 -18.47 -10.82
CA PRO A 36 19.38 -19.58 -11.68
C PRO A 36 18.39 -20.73 -11.78
N GLU A 37 17.72 -21.07 -10.66
CA GLU A 37 16.76 -22.18 -10.56
C GLU A 37 15.36 -21.81 -11.06
N ALA A 38 15.11 -20.56 -11.51
CA ALA A 38 13.79 -20.14 -11.96
C ALA A 38 13.33 -20.90 -13.21
N GLU A 39 12.10 -21.37 -13.18
CA GLU A 39 11.38 -22.02 -14.27
C GLU A 39 10.05 -21.31 -14.53
N ASN A 40 9.43 -21.54 -15.68
CA ASN A 40 8.13 -20.96 -16.05
C ASN A 40 8.10 -19.44 -15.87
N VAL A 41 9.21 -18.75 -16.19
CA VAL A 41 9.33 -17.31 -16.06
C VAL A 41 8.35 -16.63 -17.01
N LYS A 42 7.54 -15.73 -16.47
CA LYS A 42 6.62 -14.88 -17.21
C LYS A 42 6.78 -13.46 -16.75
N VAL A 43 7.07 -12.55 -17.66
CA VAL A 43 7.16 -11.10 -17.42
C VAL A 43 5.94 -10.41 -18.03
N THR A 44 5.26 -9.61 -17.24
CA THR A 44 4.11 -8.81 -17.66
C THR A 44 4.42 -7.34 -17.37
N GLN A 45 4.29 -6.49 -18.38
CA GLN A 45 4.41 -5.05 -18.21
C GLN A 45 3.12 -4.53 -17.55
N LEU A 46 3.21 -3.95 -16.36
CA LEU A 46 2.08 -3.32 -15.68
C LEU A 46 1.94 -1.84 -16.07
N TYR A 47 3.07 -1.19 -16.25
CA TYR A 47 3.17 0.21 -16.64
C TYR A 47 4.55 0.47 -17.25
N ASN A 48 4.77 1.63 -17.87
CA ASN A 48 6.11 1.99 -18.35
C ASN A 48 7.13 1.90 -17.20
N GLY A 49 8.18 1.07 -17.38
CA GLY A 49 9.21 0.84 -16.35
C GLY A 49 8.77 0.03 -15.13
N VAL A 50 7.54 -0.55 -15.13
CA VAL A 50 7.04 -1.40 -14.03
C VAL A 50 6.69 -2.78 -14.58
N THR A 51 7.32 -3.83 -14.06
CA THR A 51 7.09 -5.20 -14.49
C THR A 51 6.59 -6.09 -13.34
N LEU A 52 5.74 -7.06 -13.66
CA LEU A 52 5.40 -8.19 -12.81
C LEU A 52 6.06 -9.43 -13.37
N THR A 53 7.03 -9.97 -12.67
CA THR A 53 7.69 -11.24 -13.00
C THR A 53 7.12 -12.35 -12.13
N SER A 54 6.65 -13.43 -12.76
CA SER A 54 6.19 -14.66 -12.12
C SER A 54 7.12 -15.80 -12.47
N PHE A 55 7.49 -16.63 -11.51
CA PHE A 55 8.29 -17.82 -11.79
C PHE A 55 8.12 -18.89 -10.70
N ASP A 56 8.46 -20.10 -11.08
CA ASP A 56 8.48 -21.28 -10.19
C ASP A 56 9.92 -21.62 -9.83
N VAL A 57 10.12 -22.16 -8.63
CA VAL A 57 11.40 -22.73 -8.19
C VAL A 57 11.13 -24.18 -7.78
N PRO A 58 11.66 -25.16 -8.52
CA PRO A 58 11.45 -26.57 -8.19
C PRO A 58 12.17 -26.96 -6.88
N GLN A 59 11.70 -28.01 -6.24
CA GLN A 59 12.36 -28.59 -5.10
C GLN A 59 13.78 -29.05 -5.46
N SER A 60 14.77 -28.59 -4.75
CA SER A 60 16.17 -28.94 -4.95
C SER A 60 16.92 -29.03 -3.60
N SER A 61 18.22 -29.30 -3.64
CA SER A 61 19.07 -29.17 -2.45
C SER A 61 19.23 -27.73 -1.98
N SER A 62 19.01 -26.77 -2.85
CA SER A 62 19.22 -25.33 -2.63
C SER A 62 17.95 -24.57 -2.27
N TYR A 63 16.78 -25.03 -2.73
CA TYR A 63 15.50 -24.40 -2.49
C TYR A 63 14.39 -25.40 -2.21
N THR A 64 13.43 -24.98 -1.40
CA THR A 64 12.13 -25.65 -1.32
C THR A 64 11.30 -25.34 -2.57
N LEU A 65 10.26 -26.13 -2.84
CA LEU A 65 9.31 -25.84 -3.91
C LEU A 65 8.63 -24.50 -3.65
N ASN A 66 8.81 -23.53 -4.55
CA ASN A 66 8.31 -22.16 -4.41
C ASN A 66 7.68 -21.63 -5.69
N LYS A 67 6.79 -20.65 -5.51
CA LYS A 67 6.23 -19.82 -6.56
C LYS A 67 6.36 -18.35 -6.15
N PHE A 68 6.96 -17.55 -7.01
CA PHE A 68 7.26 -16.15 -6.75
C PHE A 68 6.50 -15.21 -7.68
N LYS A 69 6.21 -14.02 -7.15
CA LYS A 69 5.72 -12.85 -7.86
C LYS A 69 6.59 -11.67 -7.44
N ILE A 70 7.14 -10.95 -8.41
CA ILE A 70 8.00 -9.79 -8.17
C ILE A 70 7.47 -8.63 -9.00
N VAL A 71 7.08 -7.55 -8.34
CA VAL A 71 6.85 -6.26 -8.99
C VAL A 71 8.12 -5.43 -8.82
N GLU A 72 8.74 -5.08 -9.95
CA GLU A 72 9.98 -4.29 -9.96
C GLU A 72 9.74 -2.95 -10.65
N PHE A 73 10.33 -1.89 -10.10
CA PHE A 73 10.24 -0.53 -10.63
C PHE A 73 11.44 0.32 -10.24
N ASN A 74 11.70 1.36 -11.07
CA ASN A 74 12.66 2.39 -10.73
C ASN A 74 11.98 3.45 -9.84
N PRO A 75 12.39 3.63 -8.56
CA PRO A 75 11.77 4.58 -7.66
C PRO A 75 11.93 6.04 -8.11
N LYS A 76 12.95 6.34 -8.93
CA LYS A 76 13.20 7.70 -9.43
C LYS A 76 12.31 8.11 -10.61
N GLN A 77 11.48 7.21 -11.12
CA GLN A 77 10.49 7.56 -12.13
C GLN A 77 9.45 8.51 -11.52
N SER A 78 9.31 9.70 -12.08
CA SER A 78 8.64 10.83 -11.44
C SER A 78 7.11 10.75 -11.41
N ASP A 79 6.51 9.89 -12.22
CA ASP A 79 5.07 9.60 -12.25
C ASP A 79 4.67 8.37 -11.41
N LEU A 80 5.63 7.71 -10.75
CA LEU A 80 5.38 6.63 -9.80
C LEU A 80 5.34 7.14 -8.35
N TYR A 81 4.53 6.50 -7.53
CA TYR A 81 4.36 6.80 -6.11
C TYR A 81 4.32 5.50 -5.31
N VAL A 82 4.92 5.52 -4.11
CA VAL A 82 4.81 4.42 -3.15
C VAL A 82 4.12 4.95 -1.90
N ASP A 83 2.94 4.44 -1.64
CA ASP A 83 2.13 4.80 -0.48
C ASP A 83 2.06 3.63 0.50
N VAL A 84 2.08 3.93 1.80
CA VAL A 84 1.76 2.97 2.86
C VAL A 84 0.43 3.39 3.45
N THR A 85 -0.58 2.54 3.37
CA THR A 85 -1.92 2.91 3.80
C THR A 85 -2.03 3.01 5.30
N ASN A 86 -2.76 4.01 5.77
CA ASN A 86 -3.09 4.18 7.17
C ASN A 86 -4.47 3.57 7.47
N MET A 87 -4.54 2.69 8.46
CA MET A 87 -5.81 2.07 8.86
C MET A 87 -6.87 3.09 9.32
N ALA A 88 -6.45 4.22 9.88
CA ALA A 88 -7.35 5.30 10.30
C ALA A 88 -8.16 5.87 9.12
N GLU A 89 -7.59 5.94 7.91
CA GLU A 89 -8.28 6.38 6.70
C GLU A 89 -9.47 5.51 6.34
N TYR A 90 -9.46 4.24 6.76
CA TYR A 90 -10.49 3.26 6.47
C TYR A 90 -11.35 2.91 7.70
N SER A 91 -11.49 3.85 8.62
CA SER A 91 -12.32 3.70 9.83
C SER A 91 -11.85 2.56 10.75
N ASN A 92 -10.55 2.39 10.91
CA ASN A 92 -9.94 1.37 11.80
C ASN A 92 -10.42 -0.06 11.52
N LYS A 93 -10.74 -0.39 10.27
CA LYS A 93 -11.16 -1.74 9.87
C LYS A 93 -10.04 -2.41 9.08
N LEU A 94 -9.77 -3.65 9.41
CA LEU A 94 -8.92 -4.50 8.58
C LEU A 94 -9.52 -4.65 7.18
N ARG A 95 -8.66 -4.62 6.15
CA ARG A 95 -9.02 -4.73 4.74
C ARG A 95 -8.22 -5.85 4.08
N THR A 96 -8.78 -6.53 3.10
CA THR A 96 -7.94 -7.29 2.17
C THR A 96 -7.14 -6.30 1.30
N VAL A 97 -5.98 -6.71 0.78
CA VAL A 97 -5.18 -5.88 -0.12
C VAL A 97 -6.01 -5.42 -1.33
N MET A 98 -6.90 -6.29 -1.84
CA MET A 98 -7.82 -5.93 -2.93
C MET A 98 -8.81 -4.82 -2.53
N GLN A 99 -9.38 -4.89 -1.32
CA GLN A 99 -10.25 -3.82 -0.82
C GLN A 99 -9.47 -2.53 -0.64
N THR A 100 -8.25 -2.60 -0.10
CA THR A 100 -7.36 -1.44 0.06
C THR A 100 -7.07 -0.75 -1.28
N VAL A 101 -6.77 -1.52 -2.34
CA VAL A 101 -6.55 -0.98 -3.69
C VAL A 101 -7.80 -0.28 -4.23
N LYS A 102 -8.98 -0.87 -4.04
CA LYS A 102 -10.26 -0.27 -4.47
C LYS A 102 -10.56 1.02 -3.71
N ASP A 103 -10.36 1.03 -2.39
CA ASP A 103 -10.56 2.21 -1.55
C ASP A 103 -9.56 3.31 -1.92
N PHE A 104 -8.28 2.97 -2.14
CA PHE A 104 -7.24 3.90 -2.61
C PHE A 104 -7.64 4.60 -3.90
N ASN A 105 -8.05 3.85 -4.93
CA ASN A 105 -8.45 4.42 -6.21
C ASN A 105 -9.73 5.28 -6.12
N SER A 106 -10.63 4.96 -5.18
CA SER A 106 -11.86 5.72 -5.00
C SER A 106 -11.65 7.02 -4.24
N ASN A 107 -10.66 7.07 -3.33
CA ASN A 107 -10.45 8.15 -2.38
C ASN A 107 -9.17 8.97 -2.66
N ASN A 108 -8.46 8.65 -3.72
CA ASN A 108 -7.15 9.23 -3.99
C ASN A 108 -7.19 10.65 -4.52
N GLY A 109 -7.98 11.57 -4.07
CA GLY A 109 -8.16 12.95 -4.53
C GLY A 109 -7.01 13.64 -5.31
N GLU A 110 -5.86 12.96 -5.44
CA GLU A 110 -4.64 13.38 -6.12
C GLU A 110 -4.50 12.79 -7.54
N GLY A 111 -5.47 12.02 -8.03
CA GLY A 111 -5.43 11.43 -9.37
C GLY A 111 -4.41 10.32 -9.59
N LYS A 112 -4.06 9.59 -8.53
CA LYS A 112 -3.21 8.38 -8.61
C LYS A 112 -4.04 7.14 -8.92
N THR A 113 -3.43 6.17 -9.58
CA THR A 113 -4.03 4.86 -9.86
C THR A 113 -3.05 3.76 -9.41
N ALA A 114 -3.52 2.83 -8.61
CA ALA A 114 -2.70 1.72 -8.15
C ALA A 114 -2.27 0.82 -9.33
N LEU A 115 -1.01 0.40 -9.33
CA LEU A 115 -0.45 -0.58 -10.27
C LEU A 115 -0.32 -1.95 -9.61
N ALA A 116 0.15 -1.95 -8.37
CA ALA A 116 0.29 -3.14 -7.55
C ALA A 116 0.22 -2.79 -6.06
N ALA A 117 -0.15 -3.77 -5.25
CA ALA A 117 -0.12 -3.63 -3.81
C ALA A 117 0.21 -4.97 -3.14
N VAL A 118 0.87 -4.88 -2.00
CA VAL A 118 1.14 -6.02 -1.12
C VAL A 118 0.69 -5.72 0.31
N ASN A 119 0.47 -6.76 1.12
CA ASN A 119 0.25 -6.56 2.55
C ASN A 119 1.48 -5.92 3.20
N GLY A 120 1.23 -5.18 4.27
CA GLY A 120 2.29 -4.51 5.03
C GLY A 120 2.65 -5.26 6.32
N ASP A 121 2.63 -4.52 7.42
CA ASP A 121 3.16 -4.90 8.73
C ASP A 121 2.39 -6.05 9.41
N LEU A 122 3.05 -6.73 10.33
CA LEU A 122 2.38 -7.51 11.35
C LEU A 122 1.47 -6.59 12.19
N TRP A 123 0.43 -7.17 12.79
CA TRP A 123 -0.47 -6.38 13.61
C TRP A 123 -0.82 -7.06 14.93
N MET A 124 -1.28 -6.26 15.85
CA MET A 124 -1.96 -6.69 17.06
C MET A 124 -3.46 -6.50 16.88
N VAL A 125 -4.22 -7.52 17.22
CA VAL A 125 -5.67 -7.48 17.20
C VAL A 125 -6.16 -7.76 18.60
N SER A 126 -6.83 -6.78 19.18
CA SER A 126 -7.58 -6.96 20.42
C SER A 126 -9.07 -6.90 20.10
N TYR A 127 -9.79 -7.97 20.35
CA TYR A 127 -11.23 -8.15 20.06
C TYR A 127 -11.67 -7.99 18.59
N ALA A 128 -10.84 -7.49 17.68
CA ALA A 128 -11.09 -7.56 16.26
C ALA A 128 -10.43 -8.81 15.70
N HIS A 129 -11.14 -9.50 14.84
CA HIS A 129 -10.61 -10.71 14.20
C HIS A 129 -10.28 -10.39 12.75
N ALA A 130 -9.05 -10.75 12.35
CA ALA A 130 -8.74 -10.81 10.93
C ALA A 130 -9.66 -11.84 10.28
N ARG A 131 -10.32 -11.45 9.20
CA ARG A 131 -11.26 -12.31 8.46
C ARG A 131 -10.58 -12.84 7.22
N VAL A 132 -10.86 -14.09 6.91
CA VAL A 132 -10.50 -14.69 5.63
C VAL A 132 -11.68 -14.59 4.69
N GLU A 133 -11.47 -14.02 3.52
CA GLU A 133 -12.51 -13.77 2.53
C GLU A 133 -13.14 -15.11 2.06
N GLY A 134 -14.47 -15.16 1.98
CA GLY A 134 -15.18 -16.36 1.57
C GLY A 134 -15.12 -17.52 2.57
N SER A 135 -14.54 -17.35 3.77
CA SER A 135 -14.53 -18.37 4.82
C SER A 135 -15.18 -17.80 6.08
N GLY A 136 -15.73 -18.66 6.90
CA GLY A 136 -16.16 -18.30 8.26
C GLY A 136 -15.00 -18.15 9.24
N THR A 137 -13.74 -18.32 8.79
CA THR A 137 -12.56 -18.35 9.62
C THR A 137 -12.16 -16.96 10.05
N THR A 138 -11.92 -16.80 11.34
CA THR A 138 -11.37 -15.59 11.93
C THR A 138 -10.08 -15.95 12.67
N TYR A 139 -9.08 -15.07 12.58
CA TYR A 139 -7.87 -15.19 13.39
C TYR A 139 -7.95 -14.17 14.52
N GLY A 140 -8.05 -14.65 15.74
CA GLY A 140 -8.09 -13.82 16.94
C GLY A 140 -6.72 -13.30 17.31
N GLY A 141 -6.71 -12.08 17.82
CA GLY A 141 -5.56 -11.51 18.52
C GLY A 141 -5.61 -11.82 20.01
N PHE A 142 -4.85 -11.09 20.77
CA PHE A 142 -4.85 -11.19 22.22
C PHE A 142 -6.21 -10.82 22.80
N SER A 143 -6.73 -11.67 23.68
CA SER A 143 -7.78 -11.28 24.61
C SER A 143 -7.09 -10.73 25.85
N ASP A 144 -6.98 -9.42 25.97
CA ASP A 144 -6.71 -8.80 27.25
C ASP A 144 -8.06 -8.47 27.87
N ALA A 145 -8.35 -8.98 29.06
CA ALA A 145 -9.63 -8.82 29.74
C ALA A 145 -9.97 -7.35 30.04
N VAL A 146 -8.98 -6.47 30.03
CA VAL A 146 -9.14 -5.04 30.27
C VAL A 146 -9.47 -4.23 29.03
N VAL A 147 -9.29 -4.81 27.83
CA VAL A 147 -9.63 -4.11 26.58
C VAL A 147 -11.10 -4.33 26.26
N THR A 148 -11.90 -3.30 26.34
CA THR A 148 -13.35 -3.37 26.16
C THR A 148 -13.79 -3.02 24.73
N LYS A 149 -12.93 -2.43 23.91
CA LYS A 149 -13.18 -2.12 22.50
C LYS A 149 -12.06 -2.62 21.60
N SER A 150 -12.42 -2.90 20.38
CA SER A 150 -11.49 -3.40 19.38
C SER A 150 -10.43 -2.35 19.02
N LEU A 151 -9.17 -2.69 19.25
CA LEU A 151 -8.02 -1.94 18.79
C LEU A 151 -7.17 -2.81 17.89
N THR A 152 -6.93 -2.37 16.66
CA THR A 152 -6.04 -3.03 15.73
C THR A 152 -4.97 -2.05 15.29
N VAL A 153 -3.72 -2.37 15.54
CA VAL A 153 -2.57 -1.51 15.23
C VAL A 153 -1.43 -2.29 14.60
N PRO A 154 -0.66 -1.69 13.69
CA PRO A 154 0.59 -2.27 13.20
C PRO A 154 1.56 -2.50 14.37
N ARG A 155 2.43 -3.49 14.24
CA ARG A 155 3.44 -3.77 15.28
C ARG A 155 4.67 -2.89 15.17
N GLY A 156 5.06 -2.52 13.97
CA GLY A 156 6.24 -1.73 13.71
C GLY A 156 6.01 -0.23 13.77
N PHE A 157 7.04 0.49 13.42
CA PHE A 157 6.96 1.92 13.15
C PHE A 157 6.33 2.12 11.78
N ASN A 158 5.25 2.92 11.75
CA ASN A 158 4.57 3.26 10.51
C ASN A 158 4.47 4.78 10.38
N MET A 159 4.67 5.26 9.15
CA MET A 159 4.60 6.66 8.78
C MET A 159 3.76 6.82 7.52
N TYR A 160 2.94 7.85 7.48
CA TYR A 160 2.12 8.23 6.34
C TYR A 160 2.22 9.73 6.10
N ASN A 161 2.57 10.14 4.88
CA ASN A 161 2.76 11.54 4.48
C ASN A 161 3.68 12.35 5.42
N GLY A 162 4.72 11.73 5.96
CA GLY A 162 5.67 12.36 6.88
C GLY A 162 5.17 12.46 8.32
N GLU A 163 4.03 11.87 8.63
CA GLU A 163 3.47 11.79 9.98
C GLU A 163 3.64 10.40 10.58
N ILE A 164 4.12 10.33 11.83
CA ILE A 164 4.27 9.07 12.57
C ILE A 164 2.88 8.62 13.02
N ILE A 165 2.43 7.49 12.48
CA ILE A 165 1.14 6.89 12.82
C ILE A 165 1.26 5.98 14.03
N THR A 166 2.28 5.10 14.03
CA THR A 166 2.57 4.21 15.16
C THR A 166 4.06 4.14 15.42
N THR A 167 4.44 3.97 16.67
CA THR A 167 5.81 3.58 17.04
C THR A 167 5.97 2.07 17.02
N ALA A 168 7.20 1.58 16.88
CA ALA A 168 7.47 0.16 17.01
C ALA A 168 7.08 -0.34 18.41
N HIS A 169 6.63 -1.60 18.45
CA HIS A 169 6.26 -2.28 19.68
C HIS A 169 7.45 -2.35 20.63
N MET A 170 7.21 -2.08 21.91
CA MET A 170 8.24 -2.19 22.93
C MET A 170 8.15 -3.55 23.64
N ASN A 171 9.23 -4.22 23.69
CA ASN A 171 9.73 -5.47 24.25
C ASN A 171 8.93 -6.33 25.26
N GLN A 172 7.69 -6.10 25.58
CA GLN A 172 7.04 -6.85 26.67
C GLN A 172 5.80 -7.67 26.30
N GLU A 173 5.38 -7.63 25.04
CA GLU A 173 4.05 -8.14 24.72
C GLU A 173 4.05 -9.34 23.77
N THR A 174 5.19 -9.79 23.22
CA THR A 174 5.20 -10.92 22.28
C THR A 174 6.55 -11.62 22.15
N PRO A 175 6.54 -12.90 21.67
CA PRO A 175 7.77 -13.65 21.39
C PRO A 175 8.63 -13.15 20.23
N PHE A 176 8.24 -12.04 19.59
CA PHE A 176 8.99 -11.39 18.50
C PHE A 176 9.71 -10.13 18.99
N GLU A 177 10.28 -10.21 20.16
CA GLU A 177 10.97 -9.09 20.79
C GLU A 177 12.17 -8.59 19.99
N GLY A 178 12.30 -7.27 19.92
CA GLY A 178 13.58 -6.58 19.66
C GLY A 178 13.93 -6.31 18.20
N ALA A 179 13.12 -6.66 17.22
CA ALA A 179 13.52 -6.60 15.81
C ALA A 179 12.53 -5.88 14.89
N PHE A 180 11.89 -4.83 15.38
CA PHE A 180 11.00 -4.08 14.50
C PHE A 180 11.80 -3.05 13.69
N GLN A 181 12.25 -3.48 12.53
CA GLN A 181 12.78 -2.61 11.50
C GLN A 181 11.64 -2.03 10.68
N SER A 182 11.98 -1.06 9.85
CA SER A 182 11.03 -0.44 8.94
C SER A 182 11.66 -0.18 7.59
N PHE A 183 10.85 -0.25 6.56
CA PHE A 183 11.22 0.17 5.22
C PHE A 183 10.45 1.44 4.89
N GLY A 184 11.19 2.50 4.61
CA GLY A 184 10.64 3.83 4.33
C GLY A 184 10.88 4.25 2.89
N PHE A 185 10.08 5.22 2.45
CA PHE A 185 10.16 5.83 1.14
C PHE A 185 10.14 7.35 1.29
N GLY A 186 11.07 8.02 0.63
CA GLY A 186 11.08 9.48 0.53
C GLY A 186 9.96 10.01 -0.37
N ALA A 187 9.84 11.33 -0.47
CA ALA A 187 8.88 11.97 -1.37
C ALA A 187 9.15 11.64 -2.86
N ASP A 188 10.38 11.30 -3.19
CA ASP A 188 10.84 10.85 -4.51
C ASP A 188 10.87 9.32 -4.64
N ASN A 189 10.28 8.59 -3.69
CA ASN A 189 10.32 7.14 -3.50
C ASN A 189 11.72 6.56 -3.22
N THR A 190 12.72 7.37 -2.90
CA THR A 190 14.02 6.84 -2.44
C THR A 190 13.81 5.87 -1.28
N PRO A 191 14.28 4.61 -1.39
CA PRO A 191 14.07 3.61 -0.35
C PRO A 191 15.05 3.76 0.81
N TYR A 192 14.57 3.53 2.03
CA TYR A 192 15.35 3.58 3.27
C TYR A 192 15.03 2.38 4.15
N LEU A 193 16.01 1.55 4.44
CA LEU A 193 15.91 0.53 5.48
C LEU A 193 16.44 1.12 6.79
N GLY A 194 15.65 1.03 7.87
CA GLY A 194 16.03 1.57 9.18
C GLY A 194 15.41 0.85 10.36
N GLN A 195 15.77 1.31 11.54
CA GLN A 195 15.16 0.93 12.81
C GLN A 195 14.90 2.21 13.61
N PRO A 196 13.86 2.98 13.25
CA PRO A 196 13.55 4.23 13.91
C PRO A 196 13.08 4.00 15.34
N VAL A 197 13.72 4.70 16.27
CA VAL A 197 13.38 4.75 17.69
C VAL A 197 12.83 6.15 17.99
N VAL A 198 11.63 6.19 18.53
CA VAL A 198 10.93 7.45 18.85
C VAL A 198 11.01 7.72 20.34
N THR A 199 11.56 8.86 20.72
CA THR A 199 11.54 9.36 22.09
C THR A 199 10.47 10.42 22.23
N ILE A 200 9.53 10.21 23.15
CA ILE A 200 8.40 11.10 23.37
C ILE A 200 8.41 11.56 24.81
N LYS A 201 8.20 12.84 25.02
CA LYS A 201 8.02 13.41 26.37
C LYS A 201 6.75 14.23 26.41
N THR A 202 5.99 14.08 27.48
CA THR A 202 4.95 15.03 27.88
C THR A 202 5.51 15.93 28.96
N ILE A 203 5.28 17.21 28.82
CA ILE A 203 5.79 18.27 29.72
C ILE A 203 4.57 19.04 30.20
N ASN A 204 4.32 19.00 31.48
CA ASN A 204 3.34 19.89 32.12
C ASN A 204 4.01 21.24 32.35
N LEU A 205 3.65 22.22 31.55
CA LEU A 205 4.23 23.57 31.60
C LEU A 205 3.76 24.34 32.83
N THR A 206 2.58 24.04 33.36
CA THR A 206 2.01 24.66 34.55
C THR A 206 2.77 24.24 35.81
N LYS A 207 3.21 22.96 35.86
CA LYS A 207 3.87 22.37 37.05
C LYS A 207 5.38 22.14 36.87
N ASP A 208 5.91 22.50 35.70
CA ASP A 208 7.33 22.32 35.33
C ASP A 208 7.80 20.87 35.53
N THR A 209 7.01 19.89 35.05
CA THR A 209 7.34 18.48 35.14
C THR A 209 7.39 17.82 33.75
N SER A 210 8.25 16.82 33.58
CA SER A 210 8.41 16.08 32.32
C SER A 210 8.39 14.59 32.54
N LYS A 211 7.65 13.85 31.70
CA LYS A 211 7.52 12.40 31.78
C LYS A 211 7.74 11.77 30.40
N ALA A 212 8.39 10.62 30.41
CA ALA A 212 8.55 9.82 29.19
C ALA A 212 7.23 9.13 28.84
N VAL A 213 6.91 9.11 27.53
CA VAL A 213 5.80 8.37 26.93
C VAL A 213 6.38 7.18 26.16
N ASN A 214 5.79 6.00 26.32
CA ASN A 214 6.35 4.75 25.82
C ASN A 214 6.05 4.48 24.32
N GLY A 215 5.01 5.10 23.76
CA GLY A 215 4.67 4.88 22.36
C GLY A 215 3.49 5.71 21.87
N ILE A 216 3.22 5.64 20.59
CA ILE A 216 2.13 6.33 19.89
C ILE A 216 1.19 5.30 19.29
N ASN A 217 -0.12 5.47 19.53
CA ASN A 217 -1.20 4.67 18.94
C ASN A 217 -1.01 3.17 19.12
N ARG A 218 -0.69 2.75 20.33
CA ARG A 218 -0.43 1.35 20.70
C ARG A 218 -1.26 0.94 21.89
N LEU A 219 -1.49 -0.38 22.01
CA LEU A 219 -2.00 -0.92 23.28
C LEU A 219 -0.91 -0.73 24.36
N PRO A 220 -1.20 -0.02 25.47
CA PRO A 220 -0.22 0.12 26.52
C PRO A 220 -0.01 -1.21 27.25
N ALA A 221 1.25 -1.63 27.34
CA ALA A 221 1.64 -2.70 28.22
C ALA A 221 1.36 -2.35 29.69
N ASN A 222 1.40 -3.34 30.57
CA ASN A 222 1.38 -3.07 32.01
C ASN A 222 2.51 -2.10 32.37
N ASN A 223 2.17 -1.07 33.16
CA ASN A 223 3.11 -0.02 33.57
C ASN A 223 3.63 0.87 32.43
N ALA A 224 2.93 0.96 31.32
CA ALA A 224 3.23 1.84 30.20
C ALA A 224 2.31 3.05 30.14
N LEU A 225 2.87 4.15 29.66
CA LEU A 225 2.17 5.39 29.28
C LEU A 225 2.26 5.51 27.75
N VAL A 226 1.13 5.58 27.07
CA VAL A 226 1.07 5.78 25.61
C VAL A 226 0.30 7.03 25.26
N MET A 227 0.57 7.56 24.09
CA MET A 227 -0.12 8.70 23.50
C MET A 227 -0.99 8.20 22.34
N TYR A 228 -2.27 8.55 22.37
CA TYR A 228 -3.17 8.35 21.25
C TYR A 228 -3.46 9.66 20.54
N THR A 229 -3.53 9.58 19.23
CA THR A 229 -3.77 10.73 18.34
C THR A 229 -4.92 10.43 17.38
N ASP A 230 -5.60 11.45 16.92
CA ASP A 230 -6.64 11.36 15.90
C ASP A 230 -6.12 10.87 14.53
N LYS A 231 -4.80 10.86 14.34
CA LYS A 231 -4.15 10.39 13.10
C LYS A 231 -4.05 8.87 13.01
N GLY A 232 -4.03 8.18 14.14
CA GLY A 232 -3.91 6.71 14.18
C GLY A 232 -5.14 5.98 14.69
N VAL A 233 -6.03 6.67 15.40
CA VAL A 233 -7.21 6.08 16.04
C VAL A 233 -8.41 6.97 15.85
N LEU A 234 -9.35 6.56 15.00
CA LEU A 234 -10.56 7.35 14.71
C LEU A 234 -11.71 7.09 15.68
N SER A 235 -11.68 6.03 16.46
CA SER A 235 -12.74 5.70 17.40
C SER A 235 -12.17 5.37 18.76
N ASN A 236 -12.96 5.57 19.79
CA ASN A 236 -12.63 5.21 21.15
C ASN A 236 -12.04 3.82 21.23
N TYR A 237 -10.85 3.71 21.74
CA TYR A 237 -10.42 2.47 22.36
C TYR A 237 -10.75 2.60 23.84
N SER A 238 -10.96 1.49 24.50
CA SER A 238 -11.34 1.47 25.89
C SER A 238 -10.48 0.47 26.64
N LEU A 239 -9.95 0.94 27.77
CA LEU A 239 -9.18 0.14 28.72
C LEU A 239 -9.81 0.35 30.08
N SER A 240 -10.44 -0.69 30.62
CA SER A 240 -11.17 -0.60 31.89
C SER A 240 -10.27 -0.29 33.10
N ASP A 241 -8.95 -0.47 32.99
CA ASP A 241 -7.96 -0.25 34.05
C ASP A 241 -7.02 0.94 33.78
N ALA A 242 -7.40 1.86 32.89
CA ALA A 242 -6.55 2.96 32.50
C ALA A 242 -6.85 4.25 33.28
N TYR A 243 -5.79 5.03 33.47
CA TYR A 243 -5.86 6.44 33.85
C TYR A 243 -5.53 7.29 32.62
N GLU A 244 -6.40 8.23 32.28
CA GLU A 244 -6.30 8.97 31.03
C GLU A 244 -6.34 10.48 31.25
N VAL A 245 -5.49 11.19 30.52
CA VAL A 245 -5.46 12.66 30.48
C VAL A 245 -5.74 13.08 29.04
N VAL A 246 -6.83 13.82 28.86
CA VAL A 246 -7.27 14.35 27.58
C VAL A 246 -6.69 15.74 27.39
N ILE A 247 -6.00 15.95 26.26
CA ILE A 247 -5.37 17.20 25.90
C ILE A 247 -5.98 17.67 24.58
N ASP A 248 -6.65 18.81 24.58
CA ASP A 248 -7.09 19.47 23.36
C ASP A 248 -5.98 20.43 22.90
N CYS A 249 -5.49 20.24 21.68
CA CYS A 249 -4.38 21.00 21.12
C CYS A 249 -4.86 22.33 20.53
N ASP A 250 -4.00 23.35 20.61
CA ASP A 250 -4.33 24.71 20.22
C ASP A 250 -4.45 24.91 18.71
N TYR A 251 -3.95 23.95 17.93
CA TYR A 251 -3.88 23.99 16.46
C TYR A 251 -3.77 22.59 15.87
N ASP A 252 -3.92 22.48 14.56
CA ASP A 252 -3.62 21.24 13.83
C ASP A 252 -2.15 20.88 13.99
N TYR A 253 -1.89 19.71 14.56
CA TYR A 253 -0.54 19.21 14.80
C TYR A 253 -0.15 18.11 13.82
N VAL A 254 1.17 17.93 13.68
CA VAL A 254 1.76 16.81 12.93
C VAL A 254 2.72 16.06 13.84
N VAL A 255 2.55 14.75 13.93
CA VAL A 255 3.41 13.86 14.73
C VAL A 255 4.66 13.52 13.93
N LYS A 256 5.76 14.24 14.16
CA LYS A 256 7.03 14.07 13.44
C LYS A 256 8.24 14.38 14.31
N HIS A 257 9.44 14.12 13.78
CA HIS A 257 10.68 14.55 14.41
C HIS A 257 10.67 16.06 14.68
N ASP A 258 11.16 16.46 15.86
CA ASP A 258 11.20 17.84 16.34
C ASP A 258 9.84 18.53 16.47
N ALA A 259 8.74 17.76 16.50
CA ALA A 259 7.45 18.32 16.83
C ALA A 259 7.41 18.78 18.29
N GLU A 260 6.82 19.98 18.48
CA GLU A 260 6.42 20.54 19.76
C GLU A 260 4.92 20.81 19.71
N ILE A 261 4.13 19.89 20.27
CA ILE A 261 2.67 19.98 20.23
C ILE A 261 2.19 20.55 21.55
N LYS A 262 1.42 21.63 21.51
CA LYS A 262 0.90 22.32 22.69
C LYS A 262 -0.61 22.20 22.79
N GLY A 263 -1.10 22.16 24.02
CA GLY A 263 -2.52 22.08 24.30
C GLY A 263 -2.80 22.21 25.79
N LYS A 264 -4.07 22.03 26.15
CA LYS A 264 -4.53 22.11 27.53
C LYS A 264 -5.25 20.81 27.94
N VAL A 265 -5.08 20.44 29.20
CA VAL A 265 -5.86 19.33 29.78
C VAL A 265 -7.32 19.74 29.87
N THR A 266 -8.20 18.98 29.21
CA THR A 266 -9.65 19.27 29.18
C THR A 266 -10.49 18.24 29.93
N ALA A 267 -9.94 17.01 30.11
CA ALA A 267 -10.59 15.99 30.94
C ALA A 267 -9.56 15.04 31.54
N ILE A 268 -9.95 14.40 32.63
CA ILE A 268 -9.20 13.30 33.26
C ILE A 268 -10.21 12.17 33.48
N CYS A 269 -9.91 10.98 32.96
CA CYS A 269 -10.74 9.78 33.13
C CYS A 269 -9.97 8.74 33.95
N LYS A 270 -10.66 8.06 34.84
CA LYS A 270 -10.12 7.02 35.74
C LYS A 270 -10.84 5.71 35.52
N GLU A 271 -10.34 4.67 36.13
CA GLU A 271 -11.02 3.38 36.16
C GLU A 271 -12.50 3.54 36.52
N GLY A 272 -13.37 3.05 35.66
CA GLY A 272 -14.84 3.12 35.82
C GLY A 272 -15.49 4.36 35.21
N ASP A 273 -14.76 5.35 34.76
CA ASP A 273 -15.30 6.49 34.01
C ASP A 273 -15.61 6.09 32.56
N ALA A 274 -16.39 6.93 31.86
CA ALA A 274 -16.61 6.75 30.44
C ALA A 274 -15.33 7.07 29.67
N ASP A 275 -15.06 6.27 28.62
CA ASP A 275 -13.92 6.49 27.76
C ASP A 275 -13.96 7.87 27.09
N PRO A 276 -12.82 8.57 27.02
CA PRO A 276 -12.76 9.84 26.33
C PRO A 276 -12.90 9.65 24.82
N GLU A 277 -13.72 10.50 24.20
CA GLU A 277 -13.90 10.49 22.75
C GLU A 277 -12.67 11.07 22.04
N MET A 278 -12.16 10.37 21.02
CA MET A 278 -11.14 10.94 20.12
C MET A 278 -11.78 11.95 19.17
N LYS A 279 -11.17 13.11 19.05
CA LYS A 279 -11.60 14.21 18.18
C LYS A 279 -10.40 14.75 17.40
N PRO A 280 -10.62 15.48 16.30
CA PRO A 280 -9.56 16.25 15.66
C PRO A 280 -8.84 17.15 16.66
N ASN A 281 -7.54 17.23 16.53
CA ASN A 281 -6.64 18.02 17.41
C ASN A 281 -6.68 17.60 18.89
N ARG A 282 -7.00 16.36 19.19
CA ARG A 282 -6.98 15.78 20.53
C ARG A 282 -5.89 14.75 20.68
N ILE A 283 -5.23 14.79 21.82
CA ILE A 283 -4.30 13.78 22.30
C ILE A 283 -4.85 13.19 23.60
N ILE A 284 -4.78 11.86 23.72
CA ILE A 284 -5.12 11.18 24.97
C ILE A 284 -3.87 10.45 25.45
N LEU A 285 -3.40 10.83 26.64
CA LEU A 285 -2.34 10.13 27.35
C LEU A 285 -2.99 9.04 28.19
N THR A 286 -2.66 7.78 27.93
CA THR A 286 -3.25 6.63 28.62
C THR A 286 -2.19 5.86 29.37
N ALA A 287 -2.36 5.72 30.65
CA ALA A 287 -1.46 5.02 31.55
C ALA A 287 -2.13 3.78 32.17
N ARG A 288 -1.38 2.69 32.26
CA ARG A 288 -1.77 1.47 32.97
C ARG A 288 -0.86 1.21 34.15
N GLY A 289 -1.42 0.67 35.25
CA GLY A 289 -0.69 0.26 36.43
C GLY A 289 0.19 1.37 37.01
N SER A 290 1.46 1.10 37.29
CA SER A 290 2.34 2.10 37.90
C SER A 290 2.66 3.31 37.04
N ALA A 291 2.38 3.27 35.74
CA ALA A 291 2.54 4.42 34.83
C ALA A 291 1.56 5.57 35.14
N GLU A 292 0.44 5.29 35.82
CA GLU A 292 -0.49 6.31 36.31
C GLU A 292 0.24 7.42 37.09
N LYS A 293 1.22 7.04 37.92
CA LYS A 293 2.05 7.98 38.70
C LYS A 293 2.79 9.02 37.86
N ARG A 294 2.88 8.80 36.54
CA ARG A 294 3.52 9.75 35.63
C ARG A 294 2.59 10.90 35.24
N ILE A 295 1.28 10.68 35.27
CA ILE A 295 0.29 11.63 34.78
C ILE A 295 -0.83 11.96 35.77
N ASN A 296 -0.87 11.33 36.96
CA ASN A 296 -1.88 11.62 37.97
C ASN A 296 -1.74 12.99 38.64
N GLU A 297 -0.63 13.69 38.40
CA GLU A 297 -0.41 15.07 38.83
C GLU A 297 -1.07 16.13 37.91
N TYR A 298 -1.55 15.72 36.71
CA TYR A 298 -2.20 16.66 35.80
C TYR A 298 -3.57 17.07 36.32
N GLU A 299 -3.93 18.33 36.08
CA GLU A 299 -5.22 18.92 36.44
C GLU A 299 -5.87 19.55 35.21
N ILE A 300 -7.19 19.64 35.20
CA ILE A 300 -7.92 20.32 34.12
C ILE A 300 -7.48 21.79 34.06
N GLY A 301 -7.09 22.24 32.87
CA GLY A 301 -6.55 23.58 32.63
C GLY A 301 -5.01 23.64 32.59
N ASP A 302 -4.30 22.59 33.00
CA ASP A 302 -2.83 22.54 32.86
C ASP A 302 -2.42 22.70 31.42
N GLU A 303 -1.39 23.51 31.15
CA GLU A 303 -0.78 23.64 29.83
C GLU A 303 0.25 22.53 29.63
N VAL A 304 0.16 21.89 28.48
CA VAL A 304 0.97 20.71 28.14
C VAL A 304 1.71 20.94 26.84
N GLN A 305 2.98 20.52 26.81
CA GLN A 305 3.77 20.41 25.59
C GLN A 305 4.21 18.95 25.39
N ILE A 306 4.07 18.43 24.18
CA ILE A 306 4.59 17.12 23.81
C ILE A 306 5.72 17.31 22.83
N THR A 307 6.86 16.67 23.09
CA THR A 307 8.04 16.72 22.24
C THR A 307 8.36 15.34 21.69
N ILE A 308 8.77 15.28 20.41
CA ILE A 308 9.02 14.05 19.69
C ILE A 308 10.39 14.12 19.02
N LYS A 309 11.21 13.09 19.23
CA LYS A 309 12.51 12.93 18.58
C LYS A 309 12.61 11.54 17.96
N VAL A 310 13.12 11.46 16.75
CA VAL A 310 13.38 10.22 16.04
C VAL A 310 14.89 10.02 15.92
N LYS A 311 15.34 8.80 16.19
CA LYS A 311 16.71 8.35 15.96
C LYS A 311 16.68 7.01 15.26
N ASP A 312 17.46 6.85 14.21
CA ASP A 312 17.61 5.56 13.54
C ASP A 312 18.76 4.75 14.17
N SER A 313 18.45 3.56 14.69
CA SER A 313 19.46 2.64 15.25
C SER A 313 20.39 2.07 14.19
N PHE A 314 20.06 2.16 12.90
CA PHE A 314 20.93 1.77 11.80
C PHE A 314 21.89 2.88 11.36
N GLY A 315 21.73 4.10 11.91
CA GLY A 315 22.65 5.21 11.76
C GLY A 315 22.28 6.24 10.70
N ASN A 316 21.18 6.05 9.96
CA ASN A 316 20.70 7.01 8.96
C ASN A 316 19.66 7.97 9.57
N ASN A 317 20.09 8.77 10.55
CA ASN A 317 19.21 9.67 11.27
C ASN A 317 18.55 10.70 10.34
N GLU A 318 19.30 11.33 9.45
CA GLU A 318 18.81 12.39 8.57
C GLU A 318 17.61 11.91 7.75
N ALA A 319 17.70 10.74 7.14
CA ALA A 319 16.60 10.16 6.37
C ALA A 319 15.32 10.00 7.20
N TRP A 320 15.44 9.40 8.40
CA TRP A 320 14.27 9.12 9.25
C TRP A 320 13.72 10.34 10.00
N GLN A 321 14.49 11.42 10.05
CA GLN A 321 14.08 12.69 10.64
C GLN A 321 13.37 13.63 9.67
N SER A 322 13.72 13.58 8.37
CA SER A 322 13.27 14.60 7.41
C SER A 322 12.83 14.07 6.05
N GLU A 323 13.47 13.00 5.52
CA GLU A 323 13.27 12.58 4.13
C GLU A 323 12.15 11.56 3.97
N VAL A 324 12.06 10.56 4.86
CA VAL A 324 11.04 9.51 4.82
C VAL A 324 9.65 10.13 4.97
N LYS A 325 8.75 9.78 4.04
CA LYS A 325 7.35 10.21 4.03
C LYS A 325 6.38 9.07 4.31
N ASN A 326 6.67 7.90 3.77
CA ASN A 326 5.88 6.69 4.01
C ASN A 326 6.79 5.59 4.56
N ALA A 327 6.35 4.86 5.56
CA ALA A 327 7.11 3.74 6.11
C ALA A 327 6.19 2.65 6.63
N VAL A 328 6.61 1.41 6.43
CA VAL A 328 5.96 0.20 6.92
C VAL A 328 6.91 -0.57 7.82
N GLY A 329 6.38 -1.08 8.94
CA GLY A 329 7.10 -1.96 9.82
C GLY A 329 7.17 -3.40 9.30
N GLY A 330 8.03 -4.20 9.91
CA GLY A 330 8.17 -5.63 9.68
C GLY A 330 9.21 -6.22 10.61
N HIS A 331 9.64 -7.46 10.37
CA HIS A 331 10.34 -8.14 11.45
C HIS A 331 11.69 -8.80 11.10
N MET A 332 12.03 -8.99 9.83
CA MET A 332 13.28 -9.67 9.46
C MET A 332 13.99 -8.97 8.31
N VAL A 333 15.22 -8.53 8.57
CA VAL A 333 16.15 -8.05 7.56
C VAL A 333 17.09 -9.17 7.18
N PHE A 334 17.17 -9.53 5.91
CA PHE A 334 18.08 -10.57 5.41
C PHE A 334 19.10 -10.06 4.37
N ALA A 335 18.98 -8.79 3.96
CA ALA A 335 20.03 -8.05 3.27
C ALA A 335 20.07 -6.61 3.77
N LYS A 336 21.28 -6.09 4.04
CA LYS A 336 21.49 -4.72 4.52
C LYS A 336 22.78 -4.17 3.93
N ASN A 337 22.66 -3.10 3.14
CA ASN A 337 23.80 -2.44 2.48
C ASN A 337 24.69 -3.44 1.69
N GLY A 338 24.06 -4.37 0.97
CA GLY A 338 24.73 -5.41 0.18
C GLY A 338 25.35 -6.55 1.01
N LYS A 339 25.13 -6.57 2.32
CA LYS A 339 25.50 -7.69 3.20
C LYS A 339 24.32 -8.60 3.41
N TYR A 340 24.47 -9.86 3.09
CA TYR A 340 23.46 -10.89 3.25
C TYR A 340 23.51 -11.50 4.66
N ILE A 341 22.34 -11.74 5.25
CA ILE A 341 22.18 -12.14 6.64
C ILE A 341 21.45 -13.48 6.66
N ASP A 342 22.11 -14.50 7.20
CA ASP A 342 21.47 -15.78 7.51
C ASP A 342 20.48 -15.59 8.67
N LEU A 343 19.22 -15.92 8.43
CA LEU A 343 18.17 -15.84 9.45
C LEU A 343 18.18 -17.00 10.44
N GLY A 344 19.10 -17.98 10.27
CA GLY A 344 19.37 -19.03 11.23
C GLY A 344 18.21 -20.01 11.49
N SER A 345 17.25 -20.12 10.58
CA SER A 345 16.06 -20.94 10.77
C SER A 345 15.73 -21.77 9.54
N ALA A 346 15.46 -23.07 9.74
CA ALA A 346 14.97 -23.96 8.70
C ALA A 346 13.46 -23.80 8.41
N SER A 347 12.76 -22.93 9.10
CA SER A 347 11.36 -22.65 8.88
C SER A 347 11.14 -22.02 7.49
N TYR A 348 10.05 -22.37 6.85
CA TYR A 348 9.64 -21.82 5.55
C TYR A 348 8.19 -21.35 5.59
N TYR A 349 7.96 -20.18 5.01
CA TYR A 349 6.65 -19.51 5.06
C TYR A 349 6.33 -18.81 3.74
N PRO A 350 5.04 -18.62 3.43
CA PRO A 350 4.67 -17.54 2.53
C PRO A 350 5.19 -16.23 3.10
N SER A 351 5.85 -15.43 2.30
CA SER A 351 6.45 -14.17 2.75
C SER A 351 6.12 -13.04 1.78
N THR A 352 5.97 -11.85 2.33
CA THR A 352 5.97 -10.61 1.58
C THR A 352 7.22 -9.84 1.93
N ILE A 353 7.96 -9.42 0.90
CA ILE A 353 9.28 -8.82 1.03
C ILE A 353 9.29 -7.48 0.29
N ILE A 354 9.89 -6.48 0.90
CA ILE A 354 10.24 -5.22 0.25
C ILE A 354 11.76 -5.18 0.13
N ALA A 355 12.26 -4.89 -1.06
CA ALA A 355 13.68 -4.91 -1.32
C ALA A 355 14.12 -3.74 -2.21
N GLU A 356 15.38 -3.34 -2.04
CA GLU A 356 16.14 -2.47 -2.92
C GLU A 356 17.26 -3.28 -3.54
N THR A 357 17.46 -3.19 -4.85
CA THR A 357 18.59 -3.80 -5.57
C THR A 357 19.84 -2.95 -5.49
N ASN A 358 21.01 -3.52 -5.79
CA ASN A 358 22.25 -2.73 -5.91
C ASN A 358 22.20 -1.73 -7.09
N SER A 359 21.36 -1.97 -8.09
CA SER A 359 21.10 -1.01 -9.20
C SER A 359 20.17 0.13 -8.80
N GLY A 360 19.53 0.08 -7.61
CA GLY A 360 18.65 1.10 -7.08
C GLY A 360 17.17 0.91 -7.43
N ASN A 361 16.78 -0.18 -8.08
CA ASN A 361 15.37 -0.53 -8.26
C ASN A 361 14.75 -1.00 -6.94
N VAL A 362 13.44 -0.85 -6.83
CA VAL A 362 12.66 -1.41 -5.72
C VAL A 362 11.87 -2.62 -6.21
N MET A 363 11.83 -3.65 -5.38
CA MET A 363 11.06 -4.86 -5.61
C MET A 363 10.04 -5.07 -4.49
N LEU A 364 8.78 -5.29 -4.86
CA LEU A 364 7.77 -5.89 -4.02
C LEU A 364 7.71 -7.37 -4.37
N ILE A 365 8.11 -8.24 -3.44
CA ILE A 365 8.24 -9.67 -3.68
C ILE A 365 7.25 -10.42 -2.81
N GLN A 366 6.55 -11.35 -3.40
CA GLN A 366 5.66 -12.28 -2.72
C GLN A 366 6.01 -13.70 -3.11
N ASN A 367 6.10 -14.61 -2.16
CA ASN A 367 6.13 -16.04 -2.42
C ASN A 367 4.96 -16.76 -1.77
N ASP A 368 4.36 -17.69 -2.52
CA ASP A 368 3.34 -18.59 -1.99
C ASP A 368 3.96 -19.63 -1.04
N GLY A 369 3.18 -20.20 -0.16
CA GLY A 369 3.68 -21.21 0.75
C GLY A 369 2.60 -21.97 1.52
N ARG A 370 3.02 -22.90 2.40
CA ARG A 370 2.14 -23.76 3.21
C ARG A 370 1.15 -24.60 2.38
N GLN A 371 1.49 -24.88 1.12
CA GLN A 371 0.63 -25.59 0.18
C GLN A 371 1.44 -26.75 -0.43
N SER A 372 1.29 -27.95 0.15
CA SER A 372 1.99 -29.15 -0.31
C SER A 372 1.72 -29.44 -1.79
N GLY A 373 2.75 -29.76 -2.56
CA GLY A 373 2.66 -30.03 -4.00
C GLY A 373 2.47 -28.79 -4.87
N TYR A 374 2.37 -27.58 -4.29
CA TYR A 374 2.22 -26.31 -5.01
C TYR A 374 3.33 -25.32 -4.68
N SER A 375 3.46 -24.95 -3.42
CA SER A 375 4.49 -24.06 -2.91
C SER A 375 4.62 -24.24 -1.40
N LEU A 376 5.83 -24.48 -0.91
CA LEU A 376 6.10 -24.66 0.52
C LEU A 376 6.40 -23.32 1.22
N GLY A 377 7.00 -22.40 0.51
CA GLY A 377 7.45 -21.11 1.02
C GLY A 377 8.97 -20.98 1.01
N LEU A 378 9.45 -19.74 1.01
CA LEU A 378 10.88 -19.44 1.11
C LEU A 378 11.39 -19.86 2.50
N ARG A 379 12.43 -20.68 2.54
CA ARG A 379 13.06 -21.09 3.78
C ARG A 379 13.98 -19.96 4.28
N HIS A 380 13.94 -19.67 5.55
CA HIS A 380 14.71 -18.58 6.13
C HIS A 380 16.23 -18.73 5.90
N ASN A 381 16.76 -19.96 5.95
CA ASN A 381 18.17 -20.24 5.64
C ASN A 381 18.54 -20.02 4.16
N ASP A 382 17.56 -19.85 3.28
CA ASP A 382 17.79 -19.60 1.85
C ASP A 382 17.64 -18.10 1.50
N CYS A 383 17.25 -17.26 2.47
CA CYS A 383 17.00 -15.84 2.24
C CYS A 383 18.26 -15.09 1.83
N ASP A 384 19.41 -15.40 2.41
CA ASP A 384 20.70 -14.80 2.08
C ASP A 384 21.13 -15.15 0.65
N LYS A 385 20.99 -16.43 0.26
CA LYS A 385 21.23 -16.89 -1.11
C LYS A 385 20.27 -16.21 -2.08
N PHE A 386 18.97 -16.18 -1.77
CA PHE A 386 17.96 -15.53 -2.58
C PHE A 386 18.25 -14.04 -2.78
N ALA A 387 18.66 -13.35 -1.72
CA ALA A 387 19.07 -11.94 -1.80
C ALA A 387 20.28 -11.73 -2.71
N LYS A 388 21.27 -12.63 -2.63
CA LYS A 388 22.47 -12.58 -3.47
C LYS A 388 22.14 -12.80 -4.95
N GLU A 389 21.27 -13.75 -5.26
CA GLU A 389 20.90 -14.08 -6.64
C GLU A 389 20.07 -12.99 -7.30
N LEU A 390 19.22 -12.28 -6.54
CA LEU A 390 18.48 -11.11 -6.99
C LEU A 390 19.27 -9.80 -6.91
N ASP A 391 20.54 -9.84 -6.51
CA ASP A 391 21.40 -8.66 -6.34
C ASP A 391 20.78 -7.59 -5.41
N LEU A 392 20.22 -8.02 -4.27
CA LEU A 392 19.57 -7.13 -3.33
C LEU A 392 20.58 -6.38 -2.46
N LYS A 393 20.43 -5.07 -2.37
CA LYS A 393 21.17 -4.20 -1.45
C LYS A 393 20.55 -4.23 -0.05
N ASN A 394 19.21 -4.08 0.01
CA ASN A 394 18.41 -4.13 1.22
C ASN A 394 17.22 -5.05 0.99
N ALA A 395 16.90 -5.91 1.95
CA ALA A 395 15.74 -6.81 1.86
C ALA A 395 15.15 -7.08 3.24
N PHE A 396 13.83 -7.01 3.32
CA PHE A 396 13.10 -6.92 4.54
C PHE A 396 11.75 -7.64 4.44
N ILE A 397 11.49 -8.58 5.35
CA ILE A 397 10.23 -9.31 5.41
C ILE A 397 9.24 -8.51 6.26
N VAL A 398 8.09 -8.18 5.68
CA VAL A 398 6.92 -7.66 6.38
C VAL A 398 6.06 -8.80 6.92
N ASP A 399 4.75 -8.67 7.07
CA ASP A 399 3.93 -9.81 7.50
C ASP A 399 3.88 -10.92 6.45
N GLY A 400 3.78 -12.14 6.93
CA GLY A 400 3.81 -13.36 6.14
C GLY A 400 2.61 -14.28 6.40
N GLY A 401 2.77 -15.55 6.04
CA GLY A 401 1.75 -16.57 6.28
C GLY A 401 0.48 -16.31 5.46
N GLY A 402 -0.68 -16.35 6.13
CA GLY A 402 -1.98 -16.10 5.49
C GLY A 402 -2.18 -14.66 5.03
N SER A 403 -1.40 -13.71 5.54
CA SER A 403 -1.44 -12.31 5.12
C SER A 403 -0.74 -12.06 3.80
N SER A 404 0.19 -12.96 3.38
CA SER A 404 0.96 -12.80 2.15
C SER A 404 0.05 -12.71 0.93
N THR A 405 -0.11 -11.52 0.43
CA THR A 405 -1.04 -11.19 -0.65
C THR A 405 -0.44 -10.13 -1.56
N MET A 406 -0.54 -10.37 -2.87
CA MET A 406 -0.20 -9.37 -3.90
C MET A 406 -1.37 -9.21 -4.86
N VAL A 407 -1.73 -7.96 -5.10
CA VAL A 407 -2.72 -7.55 -6.10
C VAL A 407 -2.01 -6.71 -7.15
N ALA A 408 -2.32 -6.92 -8.41
CA ALA A 408 -1.79 -6.11 -9.51
C ALA A 408 -2.87 -5.74 -10.52
N LEU A 409 -2.65 -4.66 -11.23
CA LEU A 409 -3.49 -4.21 -12.33
C LEU A 409 -3.21 -5.10 -13.55
N ALA A 410 -4.24 -5.75 -14.07
CA ALA A 410 -4.25 -6.53 -15.30
C ALA A 410 -5.22 -5.89 -16.31
N ASP A 411 -5.25 -6.43 -17.53
CA ASP A 411 -6.15 -5.93 -18.59
C ASP A 411 -7.64 -6.01 -18.19
N SER A 412 -8.00 -7.00 -17.37
CA SER A 412 -9.37 -7.22 -16.86
C SER A 412 -9.73 -6.39 -15.63
N GLY A 413 -8.77 -5.66 -15.06
CA GLY A 413 -8.86 -4.95 -13.79
C GLY A 413 -7.89 -5.51 -12.74
N TYR A 414 -8.14 -5.23 -11.46
CA TYR A 414 -7.25 -5.72 -10.40
C TYR A 414 -7.44 -7.21 -10.14
N GLU A 415 -6.33 -7.93 -10.10
CA GLU A 415 -6.30 -9.37 -9.85
C GLU A 415 -5.42 -9.70 -8.64
N LEU A 416 -5.83 -10.74 -7.92
CA LEU A 416 -4.99 -11.40 -6.93
C LEU A 416 -3.99 -12.28 -7.69
N VAL A 417 -2.72 -11.87 -7.74
CA VAL A 417 -1.71 -12.50 -8.61
C VAL A 417 -0.96 -13.65 -7.95
N ASN A 418 -1.08 -13.79 -6.63
CA ASN A 418 -0.56 -14.92 -5.88
C ASN A 418 -1.70 -15.81 -5.35
N ARG A 419 -1.35 -16.92 -4.70
CA ARG A 419 -2.30 -17.84 -4.07
C ARG A 419 -2.09 -17.85 -2.55
N PRO A 420 -2.81 -17.02 -1.77
CA PRO A 420 -2.74 -17.04 -0.32
C PRO A 420 -2.94 -18.44 0.27
N CYS A 421 -2.31 -18.71 1.40
CA CYS A 421 -2.39 -20.03 2.02
C CYS A 421 -3.63 -20.27 2.88
N ASP A 422 -4.46 -19.26 3.06
CA ASP A 422 -5.75 -19.43 3.71
C ASP A 422 -6.77 -20.08 2.77
N LYS A 423 -7.77 -20.72 3.36
CA LYS A 423 -8.78 -21.48 2.64
C LYS A 423 -10.15 -20.82 2.74
N ASP A 424 -10.90 -20.88 1.67
CA ASP A 424 -12.32 -20.51 1.65
C ASP A 424 -13.18 -21.53 2.42
N SER A 425 -14.49 -21.29 2.47
CA SER A 425 -15.47 -22.19 3.11
C SER A 425 -15.54 -23.58 2.47
N ASN A 426 -15.08 -23.73 1.23
CA ASN A 426 -15.04 -24.99 0.50
C ASN A 426 -13.72 -25.75 0.69
N GLY A 427 -12.77 -25.16 1.45
CA GLY A 427 -11.45 -25.73 1.69
C GLY A 427 -10.42 -25.45 0.60
N ASN A 428 -10.71 -24.59 -0.37
CA ASN A 428 -9.79 -24.21 -1.44
C ASN A 428 -8.84 -23.13 -0.97
N TYR A 429 -7.56 -23.26 -1.29
CA TYR A 429 -6.56 -22.22 -1.08
C TYR A 429 -6.80 -21.00 -1.97
N GLY A 430 -6.30 -19.84 -1.55
CA GLY A 430 -6.38 -18.60 -2.32
C GLY A 430 -7.31 -17.55 -1.69
N ALA A 431 -7.86 -17.82 -0.51
CA ALA A 431 -8.67 -16.87 0.21
C ALA A 431 -7.80 -15.75 0.82
N ALA A 432 -8.10 -14.48 0.50
CA ALA A 432 -7.37 -13.35 1.01
C ALA A 432 -7.76 -13.06 2.47
N ARG A 433 -6.75 -12.79 3.30
CA ARG A 433 -6.91 -12.35 4.68
C ARG A 433 -6.99 -10.82 4.74
N THR A 434 -7.79 -10.29 5.65
CA THR A 434 -7.75 -8.86 5.98
C THR A 434 -6.47 -8.54 6.76
N VAL A 435 -5.84 -7.41 6.44
CA VAL A 435 -4.57 -6.95 7.00
C VAL A 435 -4.71 -5.52 7.52
N VAL A 436 -3.74 -5.06 8.30
CA VAL A 436 -3.77 -3.75 8.95
C VAL A 436 -3.44 -2.60 8.02
N ASN A 437 -2.47 -2.81 7.15
CA ASN A 437 -2.03 -1.85 6.14
C ASN A 437 -1.47 -2.56 4.91
N SER A 438 -1.24 -1.80 3.86
CA SER A 438 -0.70 -2.28 2.60
C SER A 438 0.32 -1.28 2.06
N VAL A 439 1.28 -1.78 1.27
CA VAL A 439 2.18 -0.97 0.46
C VAL A 439 1.64 -0.96 -0.96
N ILE A 440 1.39 0.21 -1.51
CA ILE A 440 0.81 0.41 -2.84
C ILE A 440 1.81 1.12 -3.73
N LEU A 441 2.10 0.54 -4.88
CA LEU A 441 2.74 1.21 -6.00
C LEU A 441 1.65 1.77 -6.90
N SER A 442 1.70 3.05 -7.20
CA SER A 442 0.72 3.73 -8.05
C SER A 442 1.40 4.64 -9.06
N TYR A 443 0.68 5.05 -10.10
CA TYR A 443 1.10 6.10 -11.01
C TYR A 443 0.14 7.28 -10.95
N GLY A 444 0.64 8.47 -11.31
CA GLY A 444 -0.13 9.70 -11.26
C GLY A 444 0.52 10.80 -12.11
N LYS A 445 0.28 12.06 -11.76
CA LYS A 445 0.94 13.20 -12.40
C LYS A 445 2.45 13.13 -12.17
N ASP A 446 3.23 13.57 -13.15
CA ASP A 446 4.67 13.70 -13.01
C ASP A 446 5.02 14.70 -11.90
N ARG A 447 5.76 14.26 -10.88
CA ARG A 447 6.21 15.11 -9.76
C ARG A 447 7.08 16.29 -10.18
N ASN A 448 7.75 16.15 -11.32
CA ASN A 448 8.64 17.16 -11.88
C ASN A 448 7.94 18.07 -12.90
N ALA A 449 6.65 17.81 -13.21
CA ALA A 449 5.88 18.70 -14.06
C ALA A 449 5.76 20.09 -13.40
N PRO A 450 5.81 21.18 -14.17
CA PRO A 450 5.56 22.50 -13.62
C PRO A 450 4.19 22.48 -12.91
N GLN A 451 4.15 22.90 -11.65
CA GLN A 451 2.87 23.14 -10.99
C GLN A 451 2.16 24.24 -11.76
N ASP A 452 0.94 23.96 -12.20
CA ASP A 452 0.08 24.97 -12.78
C ASP A 452 0.04 26.14 -11.79
N ALA A 453 0.45 27.33 -12.26
CA ALA A 453 0.41 28.52 -11.41
C ALA A 453 -1.02 28.65 -10.86
N PRO A 454 -1.19 28.99 -9.57
CA PRO A 454 -2.52 29.21 -9.01
C PRO A 454 -3.28 30.15 -9.95
N ALA A 455 -4.46 29.76 -10.37
CA ALA A 455 -5.30 30.61 -11.22
C ALA A 455 -5.40 31.98 -10.54
N ASP A 456 -4.92 33.02 -11.22
CA ASP A 456 -4.96 34.39 -10.73
C ASP A 456 -6.43 34.76 -10.43
N PRO A 457 -6.81 34.99 -9.17
CA PRO A 457 -8.18 35.35 -8.84
C PRO A 457 -8.60 36.70 -9.40
N SER A 458 -7.70 37.44 -10.08
CA SER A 458 -7.94 38.74 -10.70
C SER A 458 -8.27 38.70 -12.18
N ALA A 459 -8.37 37.54 -12.83
CA ALA A 459 -8.87 37.44 -14.20
C ALA A 459 -10.38 37.71 -14.21
N THR A 460 -10.72 38.96 -14.13
CA THR A 460 -12.07 39.52 -14.33
C THR A 460 -12.57 39.14 -15.71
N GLN A 461 -13.62 38.34 -15.78
CA GLN A 461 -14.35 38.11 -17.02
C GLN A 461 -14.87 39.42 -17.52
N ALA A 462 -14.51 39.76 -18.77
CA ALA A 462 -15.13 40.88 -19.49
C ALA A 462 -16.64 40.61 -19.65
N PRO A 463 -17.51 41.62 -19.49
CA PRO A 463 -18.96 41.43 -19.56
C PRO A 463 -19.37 41.18 -21.00
N SER A 464 -20.03 40.08 -21.28
CA SER A 464 -20.82 39.91 -22.50
C SER A 464 -22.18 40.56 -22.30
N SER A 465 -22.48 41.54 -23.15
CA SER A 465 -23.72 42.30 -23.19
C SER A 465 -24.91 41.47 -23.68
N ASP A 466 -26.04 41.75 -23.06
CA ASP A 466 -27.43 41.70 -23.53
C ASP A 466 -28.13 40.40 -23.92
N ALA A 467 -29.10 40.04 -23.10
CA ALA A 467 -30.52 40.18 -23.50
C ALA A 467 -31.48 39.88 -22.35
N THR A 468 -32.26 40.87 -22.07
CA THR A 468 -33.43 40.98 -21.21
C THR A 468 -34.48 39.90 -21.47
N GLN A 469 -35.06 39.29 -20.42
CA GLN A 469 -36.51 39.24 -20.17
C GLN A 469 -36.84 38.64 -18.80
N THR A 470 -37.69 39.33 -18.11
CA THR A 470 -38.27 39.17 -16.80
C THR A 470 -39.54 38.29 -16.80
N PRO A 471 -40.26 38.14 -15.67
CA PRO A 471 -40.41 36.84 -14.99
C PRO A 471 -41.90 36.39 -14.97
N SER A 472 -42.14 35.16 -14.58
CA SER A 472 -43.49 34.83 -14.08
C SER A 472 -43.42 33.71 -13.05
N SER A 473 -44.08 34.03 -12.01
CA SER A 473 -44.42 33.41 -10.76
C SER A 473 -45.11 32.04 -10.84
N ASP A 474 -44.93 31.33 -9.76
CA ASP A 474 -45.88 30.66 -8.85
C ASP A 474 -46.13 29.14 -8.91
N ILE A 475 -45.80 28.57 -7.76
CA ILE A 475 -46.67 27.75 -6.87
C ILE A 475 -46.81 26.22 -7.05
N THR A 476 -46.30 25.52 -6.05
CA THR A 476 -46.85 24.45 -5.20
C THR A 476 -47.04 23.01 -5.68
N GLN A 477 -46.52 22.15 -4.80
CA GLN A 477 -47.05 20.86 -4.29
C GLN A 477 -46.78 19.57 -5.05
N ALA A 478 -46.10 18.69 -4.30
CA ALA A 478 -46.18 17.22 -4.36
C ALA A 478 -47.60 16.74 -3.90
N PRO A 479 -47.99 15.46 -3.95
CA PRO A 479 -47.22 14.24 -3.98
C PRO A 479 -47.80 13.07 -4.82
N GLU A 480 -47.13 11.92 -4.68
CA GLU A 480 -47.61 10.52 -4.71
C GLU A 480 -47.76 9.73 -6.03
N ASN A 481 -46.95 8.68 -5.99
CA ASN A 481 -47.22 7.25 -6.22
C ASN A 481 -47.77 6.70 -7.54
N ASN A 482 -47.08 5.74 -8.02
CA ASN A 482 -47.44 4.39 -8.41
C ASN A 482 -47.07 3.88 -9.81
N ASN A 483 -46.29 2.80 -9.73
CA ASN A 483 -46.36 1.57 -10.53
C ASN A 483 -46.49 1.62 -12.06
N GLY A 484 -45.60 0.92 -12.68
CA GLY A 484 -45.93 0.22 -13.92
C GLY A 484 -44.75 -0.07 -14.86
N LYS A 485 -44.18 -1.22 -14.67
CA LYS A 485 -43.64 -2.20 -15.65
C LYS A 485 -43.37 -1.74 -17.10
N ASN A 486 -42.20 -2.09 -17.50
CA ASN A 486 -41.80 -2.94 -18.64
C ASN A 486 -40.87 -2.34 -19.70
N ASN A 487 -39.75 -3.01 -19.75
CA ASN A 487 -39.08 -3.62 -20.92
C ASN A 487 -38.29 -2.75 -21.91
N ASN A 488 -37.07 -3.18 -21.98
CA ASN A 488 -36.20 -3.47 -23.12
C ASN A 488 -34.94 -2.64 -23.21
N LYS A 489 -33.86 -3.24 -22.70
CA LYS A 489 -32.49 -2.96 -23.13
C LYS A 489 -32.20 -3.76 -24.42
N PRO A 490 -31.58 -3.18 -25.44
CA PRO A 490 -30.90 -3.97 -26.47
C PRO A 490 -29.44 -4.21 -26.04
N GLY A 491 -29.00 -5.43 -26.27
CA GLY A 491 -27.74 -5.99 -25.78
C GLY A 491 -26.48 -5.45 -26.46
N LYS A 492 -25.42 -5.52 -25.69
CA LYS A 492 -24.00 -5.27 -26.07
C LYS A 492 -23.41 -6.42 -26.94
N GLY A 493 -24.06 -6.78 -28.01
CA GLY A 493 -23.57 -7.85 -28.89
C GLY A 493 -23.02 -7.41 -30.25
N TRP A 494 -23.20 -6.17 -30.62
CA TRP A 494 -22.96 -5.72 -32.00
C TRP A 494 -21.59 -5.09 -32.26
N THR A 495 -20.88 -4.65 -31.23
CA THR A 495 -19.59 -3.96 -31.40
C THR A 495 -18.44 -4.94 -31.68
N ILE A 496 -18.49 -6.15 -31.14
CA ILE A 496 -17.47 -7.19 -31.38
C ILE A 496 -17.62 -7.83 -32.76
N ALA A 497 -18.84 -8.00 -33.24
CA ALA A 497 -19.10 -8.55 -34.57
C ALA A 497 -18.61 -7.65 -35.72
N LEU A 498 -18.63 -6.32 -35.54
CA LEU A 498 -18.13 -5.37 -36.54
C LEU A 498 -16.61 -5.33 -36.63
N ILE A 499 -15.89 -5.53 -35.53
CA ILE A 499 -14.41 -5.54 -35.52
C ILE A 499 -13.88 -6.82 -36.12
N VAL A 500 -14.46 -7.97 -35.81
CA VAL A 500 -14.04 -9.26 -36.38
C VAL A 500 -14.37 -9.32 -37.88
N GLY A 501 -15.53 -8.81 -38.30
CA GLY A 501 -15.92 -8.74 -39.70
C GLY A 501 -14.98 -7.88 -40.56
N SER A 502 -14.48 -6.75 -40.01
CA SER A 502 -13.57 -5.87 -40.75
C SER A 502 -12.15 -6.46 -40.89
N VAL A 503 -11.66 -7.23 -39.92
CA VAL A 503 -10.34 -7.87 -39.98
C VAL A 503 -10.37 -9.03 -40.99
N VAL A 504 -11.45 -9.82 -41.03
CA VAL A 504 -11.59 -10.91 -42.00
C VAL A 504 -11.76 -10.39 -43.42
N ALA A 505 -12.54 -9.32 -43.62
CA ALA A 505 -12.70 -8.69 -44.93
C ALA A 505 -11.38 -8.07 -45.45
N PHE A 506 -10.58 -7.50 -44.58
CA PHE A 506 -9.29 -6.94 -44.93
C PHE A 506 -8.28 -8.05 -45.29
N ALA A 507 -8.22 -9.13 -44.54
CA ALA A 507 -7.36 -10.27 -44.83
C ALA A 507 -7.72 -10.94 -46.18
N LEU A 508 -9.01 -11.04 -46.50
CA LEU A 508 -9.47 -11.58 -47.76
C LEU A 508 -9.11 -10.65 -48.96
N ALA A 509 -9.23 -9.35 -48.78
CA ALA A 509 -8.83 -8.35 -49.79
C ALA A 509 -7.32 -8.40 -50.08
N VAL A 510 -6.49 -8.53 -49.06
CA VAL A 510 -5.03 -8.68 -49.18
C VAL A 510 -4.67 -9.98 -49.86
N PHE A 511 -5.33 -11.10 -49.52
CA PHE A 511 -5.10 -12.38 -50.15
C PHE A 511 -5.47 -12.35 -51.65
N LEU A 512 -6.58 -11.74 -52.00
CA LEU A 512 -7.01 -11.59 -53.40
C LEU A 512 -6.08 -10.65 -54.20
N ALA A 513 -5.54 -9.61 -53.57
CA ALA A 513 -4.58 -8.70 -54.19
C ALA A 513 -3.23 -9.42 -54.46
N ILE A 514 -2.76 -10.24 -53.52
CA ILE A 514 -1.54 -11.04 -53.68
C ILE A 514 -1.73 -12.07 -54.80
N ARG A 515 -2.90 -12.74 -54.87
CA ARG A 515 -3.22 -13.71 -55.90
C ARG A 515 -3.33 -13.08 -57.31
N ALA A 516 -3.86 -11.86 -57.39
CA ALA A 516 -3.90 -11.06 -58.61
C ALA A 516 -2.52 -10.60 -59.06
N ALA A 517 -1.65 -10.22 -58.14
CA ALA A 517 -0.27 -9.86 -58.43
C ALA A 517 0.54 -11.06 -58.94
N ASN A 518 0.42 -12.21 -58.26
CA ASN A 518 1.12 -13.45 -58.70
C ASN A 518 0.63 -13.97 -60.05
N LYS A 519 -0.63 -13.73 -60.43
CA LYS A 519 -1.15 -14.07 -61.75
C LYS A 519 -0.68 -13.14 -62.87
N LYS A 520 -0.21 -11.93 -62.50
CA LYS A 520 0.28 -10.89 -63.43
C LYS A 520 1.79 -10.95 -63.67
N PHE A 521 2.53 -11.56 -62.75
CA PHE A 521 4.01 -11.68 -62.81
C PHE A 521 4.50 -13.14 -62.98
N GLY A 522 3.58 -14.11 -63.22
CA GLY A 522 3.91 -15.50 -63.43
C GLY A 522 3.81 -15.93 -64.89
N LYS A 523 4.13 -15.05 -65.81
CA LYS A 523 4.38 -15.37 -67.24
C LYS A 523 5.57 -14.52 -67.66
N ASP A 524 6.71 -15.07 -67.49
CA ASP A 524 7.85 -15.16 -68.40
C ASP A 524 8.88 -16.11 -67.82
#